data_b719805e671bfb42459d80fba9ca772f
#
_entry.id   b719805e671bfb42459d80fba9ca772f
#
_cell.length_a   1.000
_cell.length_b   1.000
_cell.length_c   1.000
_cell.angle_alpha   90.00
_cell.angle_beta   90.00
_cell.angle_gamma   90.00
#
_symmetry.space_group_name_H-M   'P 1'
#
loop_
_entity.id
_entity.type
_entity.pdbx_description
1 polymer ?
#
loop_
_entity_poly.entity_id
_entity_poly.type
_entity_poly.pdbx_seq_one_letter_code
_entity_poly.pdbx_strand_id
1 'polypeptide(L)'
;MLNDGTGFKKVYIATGFTDLRRVIDGLARIIRFQFQLDPYDKNTLFLFCGRRTDRIKGLLWEGDGFLLLYKRIENGSFSWPRTKDEALEIT
;
A
#
# COMPACT_ATOMS: atom_id res chain seq x y z
N MET A 1 -9.05 -6.39 -12.52
CA MET A 1 -9.27 -4.94 -12.35
C MET A 1 -10.06 -4.67 -11.10
N LEU A 2 -9.97 -3.45 -10.64
CA LEU A 2 -10.73 -3.05 -9.45
C LEU A 2 -12.24 -3.12 -9.67
N ASN A 3 -12.67 -3.13 -10.90
CA ASN A 3 -14.07 -3.06 -11.25
C ASN A 3 -14.69 -4.40 -11.59
N ASP A 4 -14.04 -5.51 -11.33
CA ASP A 4 -14.60 -6.82 -11.67
C ASP A 4 -15.53 -7.37 -10.59
N GLY A 5 -15.72 -6.63 -9.51
CA GLY A 5 -16.68 -6.97 -8.48
C GLY A 5 -16.18 -7.91 -7.40
N THR A 6 -14.96 -8.40 -7.51
CA THR A 6 -14.46 -9.36 -6.52
C THR A 6 -13.83 -8.72 -5.31
N GLY A 7 -13.39 -7.46 -5.42
CA GLY A 7 -12.74 -6.77 -4.33
C GLY A 7 -11.36 -7.32 -4.02
N PHE A 8 -10.86 -6.98 -2.86
CA PHE A 8 -9.55 -7.42 -2.41
C PHE A 8 -9.68 -8.58 -1.45
N LYS A 9 -8.84 -9.60 -1.61
CA LYS A 9 -8.78 -10.71 -0.66
C LYS A 9 -8.04 -10.31 0.60
N LYS A 10 -7.01 -9.49 0.46
CA LYS A 10 -6.18 -9.05 1.57
C LYS A 10 -5.84 -7.58 1.39
N VAL A 11 -5.75 -6.87 2.50
CA VAL A 11 -5.24 -5.50 2.53
C VAL A 11 -4.18 -5.44 3.61
N TYR A 12 -2.97 -5.04 3.23
CA TYR A 12 -1.88 -4.80 4.17
C TYR A 12 -1.64 -3.31 4.30
N ILE A 13 -1.38 -2.88 5.52
CA ILE A 13 -0.93 -1.52 5.78
C ILE A 13 0.54 -1.58 6.18
N ALA A 14 1.37 -0.80 5.50
CA ALA A 14 2.75 -0.61 5.95
C ALA A 14 2.72 0.34 7.14
N THR A 15 2.92 -0.17 8.34
CA THR A 15 2.91 0.67 9.54
C THR A 15 4.13 1.60 9.55
N GLY A 16 4.05 2.69 10.30
CA GLY A 16 5.07 3.71 10.23
C GLY A 16 4.88 4.58 8.99
N PHE A 17 5.91 5.27 8.58
CA PHE A 17 5.84 6.18 7.45
C PHE A 17 6.71 5.71 6.31
N THR A 18 6.20 5.91 5.10
CA THR A 18 6.91 5.55 3.86
C THR A 18 7.22 6.83 3.11
N ASP A 19 8.40 6.87 2.49
CA ASP A 19 8.74 7.97 1.59
C ASP A 19 7.91 7.82 0.32
N LEU A 20 6.88 8.63 0.19
CA LEU A 20 5.93 8.53 -0.91
C LEU A 20 6.46 9.09 -2.24
N ARG A 21 7.71 9.54 -2.27
CA ARG A 21 8.37 9.80 -3.55
C ARG A 21 8.63 8.49 -4.29
N ARG A 22 8.64 7.38 -3.59
CA ARG A 22 8.75 6.06 -4.21
C ARG A 22 7.51 5.76 -5.03
N VAL A 23 7.73 5.08 -6.14
CA VAL A 23 6.66 4.63 -7.03
C VAL A 23 6.72 3.11 -7.13
N ILE A 24 6.23 2.54 -8.22
CA ILE A 24 5.99 1.10 -8.31
C ILE A 24 7.18 0.26 -7.84
N ASP A 25 8.35 0.45 -8.45
CA ASP A 25 9.50 -0.41 -8.13
C ASP A 25 9.97 -0.23 -6.70
N GLY A 26 10.01 1.01 -6.23
CA GLY A 26 10.44 1.30 -4.87
C GLY A 26 9.49 0.71 -3.83
N LEU A 27 8.18 0.80 -4.07
CA LEU A 27 7.20 0.23 -3.14
C LEU A 27 7.21 -1.30 -3.18
N ALA A 28 7.36 -1.89 -4.36
CA ALA A 28 7.46 -3.34 -4.49
C ALA A 28 8.68 -3.87 -3.74
N ARG A 29 9.79 -3.13 -3.76
CA ARG A 29 11.00 -3.53 -3.02
C ARG A 29 10.77 -3.50 -1.52
N ILE A 30 10.03 -2.52 -1.01
CA ILE A 30 9.68 -2.48 0.40
C ILE A 30 8.87 -3.72 0.78
N ILE A 31 7.87 -4.06 -0.03
CA ILE A 31 7.03 -5.23 0.24
C ILE A 31 7.89 -6.49 0.30
N ARG A 32 8.77 -6.67 -0.67
CA ARG A 32 9.56 -7.89 -0.78
C ARG A 32 10.65 -7.98 0.29
N PHE A 33 11.43 -6.93 0.45
CA PHE A 33 12.66 -7.02 1.24
C PHE A 33 12.49 -6.54 2.68
N GLN A 34 11.62 -5.58 2.92
CA GLN A 34 11.40 -5.10 4.27
C GLN A 34 10.32 -5.92 4.99
N PHE A 35 9.23 -6.23 4.30
CA PHE A 35 8.11 -6.96 4.91
C PHE A 35 8.11 -8.44 4.59
N GLN A 36 8.96 -8.88 3.65
CA GLN A 36 9.08 -10.29 3.24
C GLN A 36 7.75 -10.85 2.76
N LEU A 37 7.03 -10.04 2.01
CA LEU A 37 5.79 -10.42 1.36
C LEU A 37 5.99 -10.42 -0.15
N ASP A 38 5.01 -10.94 -0.87
CA ASP A 38 5.07 -11.03 -2.32
C ASP A 38 4.27 -9.91 -2.95
N PRO A 39 4.92 -8.92 -3.61
CA PRO A 39 4.17 -7.84 -4.24
C PRO A 39 3.34 -8.30 -5.44
N TYR A 40 3.57 -9.51 -5.96
CA TYR A 40 2.80 -10.07 -7.06
C TYR A 40 1.62 -10.91 -6.60
N ASP A 41 1.30 -10.90 -5.32
CA ASP A 41 0.16 -11.64 -4.78
C ASP A 41 -1.13 -10.99 -5.27
N LYS A 42 -1.90 -11.71 -6.10
CA LYS A 42 -3.10 -11.15 -6.71
C LYS A 42 -4.17 -10.83 -5.67
N ASN A 43 -4.95 -9.80 -5.95
CA ASN A 43 -6.05 -9.35 -5.11
C ASN A 43 -5.58 -8.89 -3.73
N THR A 44 -4.31 -8.58 -3.59
CA THR A 44 -3.73 -8.05 -2.37
C THR A 44 -3.34 -6.61 -2.58
N LEU A 45 -3.92 -5.73 -1.78
CA LEU A 45 -3.63 -4.30 -1.83
C LEU A 45 -2.67 -3.95 -0.71
N PHE A 46 -1.58 -3.28 -1.06
CA PHE A 46 -0.60 -2.79 -0.10
C PHE A 46 -0.73 -1.27 0.00
N LEU A 47 -0.94 -0.76 1.22
CA LEU A 47 -1.14 0.66 1.46
C LEU A 47 0.02 1.25 2.24
N PHE A 48 0.44 2.44 1.82
CA PHE A 48 1.57 3.17 2.40
C PHE A 48 1.13 4.60 2.70
N CYS A 49 1.59 5.12 3.82
CA CYS A 49 1.25 6.48 4.24
C CYS A 49 2.50 7.31 4.41
N GLY A 50 2.44 8.56 4.00
CA GLY A 50 3.54 9.51 4.18
C GLY A 50 3.57 10.08 5.58
N ARG A 51 4.69 10.76 5.91
CA ARG A 51 4.88 11.34 7.23
C ARG A 51 3.80 12.35 7.60
N ARG A 52 3.29 13.06 6.61
CA ARG A 52 2.25 14.07 6.86
C ARG A 52 0.86 13.49 7.06
N THR A 53 0.70 12.22 6.79
CA THR A 53 -0.55 11.46 6.97
C THR A 53 -1.75 12.02 6.20
N ASP A 54 -1.54 12.93 5.27
CA ASP A 54 -2.60 13.44 4.40
C ASP A 54 -2.60 12.77 3.03
N ARG A 55 -1.70 11.83 2.79
CA ARG A 55 -1.61 11.13 1.51
C ARG A 55 -1.21 9.68 1.71
N ILE A 56 -1.82 8.82 0.89
CA ILE A 56 -1.49 7.41 0.86
C ILE A 56 -1.25 6.99 -0.59
N LYS A 57 -0.45 5.95 -0.74
CA LYS A 57 -0.32 5.24 -2.00
C LYS A 57 -0.71 3.79 -1.80
N GLY A 58 -1.26 3.20 -2.83
CA GLY A 58 -1.59 1.79 -2.85
C GLY A 58 -0.94 1.10 -4.03
N LEU A 59 -0.49 -0.13 -3.83
CA LEU A 59 0.10 -0.92 -4.89
C LEU A 59 -0.67 -2.22 -5.01
N LEU A 60 -1.07 -2.55 -6.24
CA LEU A 60 -1.85 -3.74 -6.55
C LEU A 60 -1.32 -4.39 -7.81
N TRP A 61 -0.99 -5.70 -7.73
CA TRP A 61 -0.65 -6.47 -8.91
C TRP A 61 -1.93 -7.02 -9.54
N GLU A 62 -2.13 -6.72 -10.82
CA GLU A 62 -3.36 -7.09 -11.52
C GLU A 62 -3.19 -8.29 -12.47
N GLY A 63 -2.04 -8.95 -12.43
CA GLY A 63 -1.75 -10.07 -13.30
C GLY A 63 -0.99 -9.69 -14.56
N ASP A 64 -1.25 -8.52 -15.10
CA ASP A 64 -0.57 -8.00 -16.28
C ASP A 64 0.26 -6.76 -15.99
N GLY A 65 0.16 -6.22 -14.80
CA GLY A 65 0.90 -5.03 -14.43
C GLY A 65 0.53 -4.56 -13.04
N PHE A 66 1.28 -3.58 -12.53
CA PHE A 66 0.97 -2.96 -11.26
C PHE A 66 0.07 -1.75 -11.46
N LEU A 67 -0.90 -1.62 -10.58
CA LEU A 67 -1.71 -0.42 -10.45
C LEU A 67 -1.21 0.35 -9.25
N LEU A 68 -0.85 1.62 -9.46
CA LEU A 68 -0.43 2.51 -8.38
C LEU A 68 -1.56 3.49 -8.12
N LEU A 69 -2.08 3.44 -6.89
CA LEU A 69 -3.15 4.33 -6.45
C LEU A 69 -2.55 5.44 -5.59
N TYR A 70 -3.14 6.61 -5.65
CA TYR A 70 -2.69 7.75 -4.88
C TYR A 70 -3.90 8.56 -4.42
N LYS A 71 -3.95 8.86 -3.13
CA LYS A 71 -5.00 9.70 -2.58
C LYS A 71 -4.40 10.74 -1.64
N ARG A 72 -4.80 11.98 -1.84
CA ARG A 72 -4.47 13.08 -0.94
C ARG A 72 -5.77 13.62 -0.33
N ILE A 73 -5.80 13.70 0.99
CA ILE A 73 -6.93 14.32 1.69
C ILE A 73 -6.67 15.81 1.73
N GLU A 74 -7.65 16.60 1.30
CA GLU A 74 -7.50 18.06 1.29
C GLU A 74 -7.73 18.67 2.66
N ASN A 75 -8.58 18.04 3.47
CA ASN A 75 -8.85 18.50 4.85
C ASN A 75 -8.73 17.31 5.78
N GLY A 76 -7.89 17.44 6.82
CA GLY A 76 -7.69 16.38 7.77
C GLY A 76 -6.55 15.46 7.41
N SER A 77 -6.53 14.30 8.02
CA SER A 77 -5.46 13.34 7.82
C SER A 77 -5.95 11.93 8.08
N PHE A 78 -5.18 10.94 7.61
CA PHE A 78 -5.43 9.54 7.91
C PHE A 78 -4.96 9.21 9.32
N SER A 79 -5.68 8.34 10.00
CA SER A 79 -5.21 7.75 11.24
C SER A 79 -4.39 6.51 10.86
N TRP A 80 -3.08 6.56 11.08
CA TRP A 80 -2.17 5.55 10.58
C TRP A 80 -1.34 4.93 11.69
N PRO A 81 -1.25 3.58 11.75
CA PRO A 81 -0.44 2.93 12.78
C PRO A 81 1.03 3.29 12.66
N ARG A 82 1.67 3.59 13.79
CA ARG A 82 3.05 4.11 13.80
C ARG A 82 4.05 3.24 14.54
N THR A 83 3.60 2.11 15.11
CA THR A 83 4.38 1.45 16.13
C THR A 83 5.63 0.75 15.61
N LYS A 84 5.60 0.15 14.43
CA LYS A 84 6.74 -0.56 13.87
C LYS A 84 6.65 -0.55 12.36
N ASP A 85 7.82 -0.65 11.72
CA ASP A 85 7.86 -0.81 10.27
C ASP A 85 7.55 -2.25 9.91
N GLU A 86 6.29 -2.56 9.85
CA GLU A 86 5.82 -3.89 9.52
C GLU A 86 4.60 -3.77 8.62
N ALA A 87 4.24 -4.87 8.00
CA ALA A 87 3.01 -4.94 7.22
C ALA A 87 1.93 -5.56 8.09
N LEU A 88 0.83 -4.85 8.27
CA LEU A 88 -0.28 -5.30 9.09
C LEU A 88 -1.44 -5.66 8.18
N GLU A 89 -1.89 -6.91 8.24
CA GLU A 89 -3.04 -7.34 7.48
C GLU A 89 -4.32 -6.90 8.17
N ILE A 90 -5.21 -6.22 7.44
CA ILE A 90 -6.44 -5.68 8.02
C ILE A 90 -7.70 -6.32 7.43
N THR A 91 -7.57 -7.24 6.49
CA THR A 91 -8.70 -8.01 5.99
C THR A 91 -8.28 -9.35 5.42
#